data_1e6a8e5ad0835fc3ee46dd2f2b3d397d
#
_entry.id   1e6a8e5ad0835fc3ee46dd2f2b3d397d
#
_cell.length_a   1.000
_cell.length_b   1.000
_cell.length_c   1.000
_cell.angle_alpha   90.00
_cell.angle_beta   90.00
_cell.angle_gamma   90.00
#
_symmetry.space_group_name_H-M   'P 1'
#
loop_
_entity.id
_entity.type
_entity.pdbx_description
1 polymer ?
#
loop_
_entity_poly.entity_id
_entity_poly.type
_entity_poly.pdbx_seq_one_letter_code
_entity_poly.pdbx_strand_id
1 'polypeptide(L)'
;MTYTFNRPAFPATRMRRIRKNDQLRAMVSETQLTTNHLIYPVFVLPGQNQTQDIPSMPNIQRLSADLLLKKAERLLELGVSKLALFPVTPQEDKSLTAEAAWREDGLVQTTCRLLKKELPEMVLI
;
A
#
# COMPACT_ATOMS: atom_id res chain seq x y z
N MET A 1 10.15 -28.32 43.09
CA MET A 1 8.89 -28.92 42.58
C MET A 1 8.70 -28.48 41.14
N THR A 2 8.88 -29.37 40.18
CA THR A 2 8.68 -29.06 38.74
C THR A 2 7.24 -29.37 38.39
N TYR A 3 6.41 -28.34 38.21
CA TYR A 3 5.03 -28.56 37.75
C TYR A 3 5.04 -28.80 36.26
N THR A 4 4.85 -30.04 35.87
CA THR A 4 4.58 -30.40 34.45
C THR A 4 3.10 -30.20 34.16
N PHE A 5 2.77 -29.12 33.46
CA PHE A 5 1.42 -28.90 32.91
C PHE A 5 1.21 -29.77 31.69
N ASN A 6 0.57 -30.95 31.90
CA ASN A 6 0.18 -31.79 30.78
C ASN A 6 -1.17 -31.29 30.22
N ARG A 7 -1.13 -30.41 29.23
CA ARG A 7 -2.33 -29.96 28.51
C ARG A 7 -2.53 -30.80 27.26
N PRO A 8 -3.71 -31.41 27.08
CA PRO A 8 -4.02 -32.05 25.81
C PRO A 8 -3.91 -31.06 24.66
N ALA A 9 -3.39 -31.49 23.51
CA ALA A 9 -3.28 -30.69 22.31
C ALA A 9 -4.67 -30.39 21.70
N PHE A 10 -4.73 -29.40 20.83
CA PHE A 10 -5.91 -29.17 19.98
C PHE A 10 -6.20 -30.42 19.14
N PRO A 11 -7.46 -30.85 18.98
CA PRO A 11 -8.72 -30.18 19.35
C PRO A 11 -9.28 -30.55 20.73
N ALA A 12 -8.62 -31.44 21.53
CA ALA A 12 -9.12 -31.88 22.82
C ALA A 12 -9.21 -30.74 23.85
N THR A 13 -8.28 -29.76 23.77
CA THR A 13 -8.32 -28.56 24.58
C THR A 13 -8.56 -27.33 23.71
N ARG A 14 -9.58 -26.54 24.02
CA ARG A 14 -9.90 -25.25 23.37
C ARG A 14 -9.94 -24.16 24.42
N MET A 15 -9.09 -23.15 24.28
CA MET A 15 -8.95 -22.02 25.21
C MET A 15 -10.07 -20.97 25.00
N ARG A 16 -11.33 -21.33 25.28
CA ARG A 16 -12.49 -20.47 25.00
C ARG A 16 -12.62 -19.27 25.95
N ARG A 17 -12.10 -19.36 27.18
CA ARG A 17 -12.20 -18.27 28.17
C ARG A 17 -11.54 -16.98 27.71
N ILE A 18 -10.41 -17.07 27.00
CA ILE A 18 -9.69 -15.93 26.43
C ILE A 18 -10.43 -15.26 25.26
N ARG A 19 -11.52 -15.85 24.79
CA ARG A 19 -12.36 -15.36 23.68
C ARG A 19 -13.70 -14.80 24.14
N LYS A 20 -13.91 -14.63 25.46
CA LYS A 20 -15.21 -14.29 26.08
C LYS A 20 -15.69 -12.90 25.67
N ASN A 21 -14.80 -11.93 25.55
CA ASN A 21 -15.10 -10.56 25.16
C ASN A 21 -13.97 -9.97 24.29
N ASP A 22 -14.20 -8.77 23.74
CA ASP A 22 -13.27 -8.11 22.82
C ASP A 22 -11.95 -7.74 23.50
N GLN A 23 -11.97 -7.32 24.76
CA GLN A 23 -10.76 -6.94 25.49
C GLN A 23 -9.83 -8.15 25.68
N LEU A 24 -10.39 -9.31 26.07
CA LEU A 24 -9.60 -10.54 26.19
C LEU A 24 -9.07 -11.02 24.82
N ARG A 25 -9.87 -10.90 23.76
CA ARG A 25 -9.39 -11.23 22.40
C ARG A 25 -8.26 -10.31 21.96
N ALA A 26 -8.39 -9.01 22.21
CA ALA A 26 -7.35 -8.02 21.90
C ALA A 26 -6.05 -8.30 22.69
N MET A 27 -6.17 -8.63 23.98
CA MET A 27 -5.03 -8.93 24.82
C MET A 27 -4.21 -10.14 24.38
N VAL A 28 -4.85 -11.16 23.79
CA VAL A 28 -4.19 -12.41 23.34
C VAL A 28 -3.99 -12.45 21.82
N SER A 29 -4.25 -11.34 21.11
CA SER A 29 -4.06 -11.26 19.67
C SER A 29 -2.57 -11.28 19.33
N GLU A 30 -2.13 -12.27 18.56
CA GLU A 30 -0.75 -12.39 18.07
C GLU A 30 -0.51 -11.54 16.82
N THR A 31 -1.58 -11.24 16.07
CA THR A 31 -1.49 -10.45 14.83
C THR A 31 -2.34 -9.20 14.93
N GLN A 32 -1.74 -8.05 14.64
CA GLN A 32 -2.41 -6.76 14.54
C GLN A 32 -2.21 -6.19 13.16
N LEU A 33 -3.31 -5.83 12.49
CA LEU A 33 -3.27 -5.10 11.23
C LEU A 33 -3.51 -3.63 11.51
N THR A 34 -2.55 -2.81 11.10
CA THR A 34 -2.63 -1.34 11.19
C THR A 34 -2.36 -0.72 9.82
N THR A 35 -2.66 0.56 9.65
CA THR A 35 -2.33 1.31 8.43
C THR A 35 -0.83 1.31 8.12
N ASN A 36 0.02 1.12 9.15
CA ASN A 36 1.47 1.00 8.97
C ASN A 36 1.91 -0.25 8.19
N HIS A 37 1.06 -1.26 8.08
CA HIS A 37 1.32 -2.47 7.30
C HIS A 37 0.82 -2.37 5.85
N LEU A 38 0.12 -1.27 5.48
CA LEU A 38 -0.47 -1.10 4.16
C LEU A 38 0.46 -0.35 3.22
N ILE A 39 0.58 -0.84 2.01
CA ILE A 39 1.19 -0.17 0.86
C ILE A 39 0.08 0.00 -0.17
N TYR A 40 -0.16 1.23 -0.60
CA TYR A 40 -1.21 1.52 -1.57
C TYR A 40 -0.64 1.55 -2.99
N PRO A 41 -1.05 0.64 -3.89
CA PRO A 41 -0.60 0.65 -5.27
C PRO A 41 -1.31 1.74 -6.07
N VAL A 42 -0.57 2.47 -6.90
CA VAL A 42 -1.11 3.53 -7.77
C VAL A 42 -0.56 3.40 -9.18
N PHE A 43 -1.43 3.64 -10.16
CA PHE A 43 -1.07 3.66 -11.56
C PHE A 43 -0.96 5.10 -12.04
N VAL A 44 0.21 5.47 -12.57
CA VAL A 44 0.52 6.84 -12.95
C VAL A 44 0.44 7.02 -14.46
N LEU A 45 -0.35 8.00 -14.90
CA LEU A 45 -0.48 8.42 -16.30
C LEU A 45 0.42 9.64 -16.60
N PRO A 46 0.92 9.75 -17.82
CA PRO A 46 1.47 11.03 -18.31
C PRO A 46 0.37 12.09 -18.46
N GLY A 47 0.77 13.35 -18.47
CA GLY A 47 -0.13 14.49 -18.65
C GLY A 47 -0.57 15.15 -17.34
N GLN A 48 -1.59 16.01 -17.42
CA GLN A 48 -2.18 16.74 -16.30
C GLN A 48 -3.70 16.57 -16.30
N ASN A 49 -4.28 16.51 -15.12
CA ASN A 49 -5.73 16.35 -14.88
C ASN A 49 -6.32 15.16 -15.66
N GLN A 50 -5.57 14.07 -15.76
CA GLN A 50 -5.98 12.87 -16.49
C GLN A 50 -6.38 11.75 -15.52
N THR A 51 -7.51 11.12 -15.81
CA THR A 51 -7.97 9.88 -15.16
C THR A 51 -8.34 8.86 -16.21
N GLN A 52 -8.08 7.59 -15.93
CA GLN A 52 -8.50 6.48 -16.77
C GLN A 52 -8.93 5.31 -15.91
N ASP A 53 -10.15 4.83 -16.11
CA ASP A 53 -10.63 3.62 -15.43
C ASP A 53 -9.89 2.38 -15.91
N ILE A 54 -9.73 1.41 -15.01
CA ILE A 54 -9.17 0.10 -15.33
C ILE A 54 -10.31 -0.91 -15.36
N PRO A 55 -10.76 -1.39 -16.54
CA PRO A 55 -11.95 -2.25 -16.64
C PRO A 55 -11.87 -3.53 -15.82
N SER A 56 -10.67 -4.09 -15.67
CA SER A 56 -10.43 -5.31 -14.89
C SER A 56 -10.31 -5.07 -13.37
N MET A 57 -10.29 -3.81 -12.92
CA MET A 57 -10.10 -3.43 -11.52
C MET A 57 -11.15 -2.38 -11.13
N PRO A 58 -12.38 -2.79 -10.78
CA PRO A 58 -13.45 -1.86 -10.43
C PRO A 58 -13.02 -0.88 -9.32
N ASN A 59 -13.38 0.40 -9.47
CA ASN A 59 -13.04 1.51 -8.56
C ASN A 59 -11.53 1.86 -8.48
N ILE A 60 -10.70 1.27 -9.32
CA ILE A 60 -9.29 1.64 -9.45
C ILE A 60 -9.09 2.43 -10.73
N GLN A 61 -8.41 3.57 -10.61
CA GLN A 61 -8.12 4.47 -11.72
C GLN A 61 -6.61 4.68 -11.86
N ARG A 62 -6.20 4.89 -13.10
CA ARG A 62 -4.91 5.49 -13.41
C ARG A 62 -5.04 7.00 -13.29
N LEU A 63 -4.06 7.65 -12.69
CA LEU A 63 -4.10 9.08 -12.39
C LEU A 63 -2.83 9.77 -12.89
N SER A 64 -2.97 11.01 -13.40
CA SER A 64 -1.81 11.86 -13.60
C SER A 64 -1.19 12.31 -12.26
N ALA A 65 0.07 12.72 -12.27
CA ALA A 65 0.84 13.03 -11.06
C ALA A 65 0.19 14.10 -10.17
N ASP A 66 -0.46 15.10 -10.76
CA ASP A 66 -1.18 16.17 -10.06
C ASP A 66 -2.42 15.64 -9.29
N LEU A 67 -3.17 14.73 -9.89
CA LEU A 67 -4.32 14.09 -9.23
C LEU A 67 -3.87 13.04 -8.20
N LEU A 68 -2.75 12.36 -8.49
CA LEU A 68 -2.15 11.45 -7.54
C LEU A 68 -1.68 12.18 -6.27
N LEU A 69 -1.14 13.40 -6.38
CA LEU A 69 -0.76 14.21 -5.23
C LEU A 69 -1.95 14.43 -4.28
N LYS A 70 -3.10 14.88 -4.80
CA LYS A 70 -4.33 15.06 -4.00
C LYS A 70 -4.79 13.75 -3.35
N LYS A 71 -4.66 12.63 -4.06
CA LYS A 71 -5.00 11.31 -3.50
C LYS A 71 -4.02 10.90 -2.41
N ALA A 72 -2.73 11.18 -2.57
CA ALA A 72 -1.70 10.88 -1.59
C ALA A 72 -1.89 11.68 -0.29
N GLU A 73 -2.27 12.96 -0.36
CA GLU A 73 -2.67 13.78 0.79
C GLU A 73 -3.81 13.10 1.56
N ARG A 74 -4.85 12.66 0.85
CA ARG A 74 -5.98 11.97 1.47
C ARG A 74 -5.58 10.62 2.11
N LEU A 75 -4.65 9.89 1.52
CA LEU A 75 -4.13 8.65 2.08
C LEU A 75 -3.35 8.88 3.37
N LEU A 76 -2.55 9.96 3.44
CA LEU A 76 -1.86 10.36 4.66
C LEU A 76 -2.83 10.69 5.79
N GLU A 77 -3.91 11.43 5.51
CA GLU A 77 -4.97 11.71 6.49
C GLU A 77 -5.61 10.40 7.05
N LEU A 78 -5.68 9.36 6.22
CA LEU A 78 -6.17 8.04 6.61
C LEU A 78 -5.10 7.17 7.31
N GLY A 79 -3.87 7.70 7.46
CA GLY A 79 -2.75 6.99 8.08
C GLY A 79 -2.01 6.03 7.14
N VAL A 80 -2.28 6.05 5.83
CA VAL A 80 -1.57 5.24 4.83
C VAL A 80 -0.46 6.10 4.21
N SER A 81 0.78 5.87 4.60
CA SER A 81 1.94 6.67 4.22
C SER A 81 2.87 6.02 3.20
N LYS A 82 2.46 4.93 2.57
CA LYS A 82 3.29 4.16 1.65
C LYS A 82 2.60 3.95 0.31
N LEU A 83 3.25 4.34 -0.79
CA LEU A 83 2.78 4.16 -2.16
C LEU A 83 3.72 3.25 -2.96
N ALA A 84 3.15 2.33 -3.73
CA ALA A 84 3.86 1.63 -4.78
C ALA A 84 3.46 2.23 -6.13
N LEU A 85 4.41 2.78 -6.89
CA LEU A 85 4.17 3.51 -8.12
C LEU A 85 4.32 2.60 -9.35
N PHE A 86 3.27 2.52 -10.15
CA PHE A 86 3.24 1.76 -11.40
C PHE A 86 3.01 2.72 -12.58
N PRO A 87 4.04 3.07 -13.35
CA PRO A 87 3.87 3.96 -14.50
C PRO A 87 3.16 3.27 -15.64
N VAL A 88 2.31 4.01 -16.33
CA VAL A 88 1.75 3.58 -17.61
C VAL A 88 2.65 4.15 -18.70
N THR A 89 3.57 3.31 -19.18
CA THR A 89 4.48 3.67 -20.27
C THR A 89 3.74 3.51 -21.60
N PRO A 90 3.66 4.57 -22.43
CA PRO A 90 3.12 4.49 -23.79
C PRO A 90 3.86 3.43 -24.62
N GLN A 91 3.17 2.85 -25.60
CA GLN A 91 3.75 1.77 -26.39
C GLN A 91 4.96 2.23 -27.23
N GLU A 92 4.94 3.47 -27.69
CA GLU A 92 6.01 4.14 -28.43
C GLU A 92 7.29 4.34 -27.60
N ASP A 93 7.17 4.44 -26.26
CA ASP A 93 8.29 4.61 -25.35
C ASP A 93 8.87 3.28 -24.84
N LYS A 94 8.29 2.15 -25.28
CA LYS A 94 8.79 0.82 -24.92
C LYS A 94 9.89 0.39 -25.86
N SER A 95 11.07 0.13 -25.34
CA SER A 95 12.23 -0.34 -26.09
C SER A 95 12.85 -1.58 -25.42
N LEU A 96 13.74 -2.25 -26.15
CA LEU A 96 14.47 -3.41 -25.61
C LEU A 96 15.41 -3.05 -24.46
N THR A 97 15.85 -1.80 -24.40
CA THR A 97 16.76 -1.26 -23.37
C THR A 97 16.02 -0.52 -22.26
N ALA A 98 14.68 -0.39 -22.38
CA ALA A 98 13.77 0.17 -21.38
C ALA A 98 14.17 1.57 -20.87
N GLU A 99 14.64 2.46 -21.76
CA GLU A 99 15.11 3.81 -21.42
C GLU A 99 14.08 4.62 -20.61
N ALA A 100 12.78 4.45 -20.89
CA ALA A 100 11.71 5.12 -20.18
C ALA A 100 11.70 4.82 -18.67
N ALA A 101 12.30 3.70 -18.23
CA ALA A 101 12.34 3.31 -16.83
C ALA A 101 13.44 4.02 -16.03
N TRP A 102 14.53 4.47 -16.67
CA TRP A 102 15.70 5.05 -15.97
C TRP A 102 16.05 6.48 -16.39
N ARG A 103 15.37 7.03 -17.37
CA ARG A 103 15.50 8.41 -17.81
C ARG A 103 15.20 9.39 -16.67
N GLU A 104 16.02 10.42 -16.46
CA GLU A 104 15.82 11.41 -15.37
C GLU A 104 14.48 12.16 -15.46
N ASP A 105 14.01 12.44 -16.68
CA ASP A 105 12.73 13.08 -16.97
C ASP A 105 11.56 12.07 -17.10
N GLY A 106 11.81 10.82 -16.76
CA GLY A 106 10.81 9.75 -16.82
C GLY A 106 9.61 10.02 -15.91
N LEU A 107 8.48 9.40 -16.24
CA LEU A 107 7.21 9.58 -15.53
C LEU A 107 7.32 9.26 -14.03
N VAL A 108 7.98 8.16 -13.67
CA VAL A 108 8.18 7.79 -12.25
C VAL A 108 9.08 8.79 -11.55
N GLN A 109 10.21 9.15 -12.17
CA GLN A 109 11.21 10.05 -11.59
C GLN A 109 10.62 11.43 -11.31
N THR A 110 9.85 11.98 -12.25
CA THR A 110 9.17 13.26 -12.10
C THR A 110 8.06 13.20 -11.07
N THR A 111 7.29 12.11 -11.04
CA THR A 111 6.25 11.88 -10.03
C THR A 111 6.85 11.74 -8.63
N CYS A 112 7.95 10.99 -8.48
CA CYS A 112 8.65 10.85 -7.20
C CYS A 112 9.16 12.20 -6.69
N ARG A 113 9.78 13.02 -7.55
CA ARG A 113 10.25 14.36 -7.15
C ARG A 113 9.08 15.25 -6.68
N LEU A 114 7.95 15.24 -7.42
CA LEU A 114 6.76 15.98 -7.03
C LEU A 114 6.24 15.52 -5.66
N LEU A 115 6.00 14.23 -5.49
CA LEU A 115 5.48 13.67 -4.23
C LEU A 115 6.43 13.94 -3.06
N LYS A 116 7.74 13.76 -3.26
CA LYS A 116 8.72 14.00 -2.20
C LYS A 116 8.90 15.48 -1.86
N LYS A 117 8.67 16.37 -2.80
CA LYS A 117 8.69 17.82 -2.56
C LYS A 117 7.50 18.27 -1.71
N GLU A 118 6.29 17.81 -2.06
CA GLU A 118 5.04 18.25 -1.43
C GLU A 118 4.68 17.42 -0.18
N LEU A 119 5.05 16.13 -0.15
CA LEU A 119 4.75 15.17 0.91
C LEU A 119 6.02 14.39 1.30
N PRO A 120 6.98 15.03 1.98
CA PRO A 120 8.28 14.43 2.29
C PRO A 120 8.18 13.15 3.16
N GLU A 121 7.15 13.02 3.99
CA GLU A 121 6.87 11.87 4.84
C GLU A 121 6.37 10.64 4.08
N MET A 122 5.87 10.80 2.85
CA MET A 122 5.38 9.69 2.03
C MET A 122 6.53 8.76 1.64
N VAL A 123 6.40 7.47 1.91
CA VAL A 123 7.34 6.44 1.45
C VAL A 123 6.92 5.99 0.04
N LEU A 124 7.86 6.04 -0.90
CA LEU A 124 7.65 5.64 -2.29
C LEU A 124 8.44 4.36 -2.59
N ILE A 125 7.80 3.43 -3.26
CA ILE A 125 8.30 2.11 -3.65
C ILE A 125 8.12 1.94 -5.17
#